data_7fd9f152c5a5f633178fa7c89123d868
#
_entry.id   7fd9f152c5a5f633178fa7c89123d868
#
_cell.length_a   1.000
_cell.length_b   1.000
_cell.length_c   1.000
_cell.angle_alpha   90.00
_cell.angle_beta   90.00
_cell.angle_gamma   90.00
#
_symmetry.space_group_name_H-M   'P 1'
#
loop_
_entity.id
_entity.type
_entity.pdbx_description
1 polymer ?
#
loop_
_entity_poly.entity_id
_entity_poly.type
_entity_poly.pdbx_seq_one_letter_code
_entity_poly.pdbx_strand_id
1 'polypeptide(L)'
;MRESSPAPSIPVDFRQALKQCGLLGFFTECAYVHRTGYLHWITTPVRKETRRHRIQQAVIRLAAQRAEVLLAVADRPPVRRSA
;
A
#
# COMPACT_ATOMS: atom_id res chain seq x y z
N MET A 1 -0.48 -21.31 -15.08
CA MET A 1 -0.75 -21.02 -14.86
C MET A 1 -0.97 -20.43 -14.18
N ARG A 2 -0.87 -20.07 -14.16
CA ARG A 2 -1.06 -19.60 -13.67
C ARG A 2 -1.58 -18.98 -13.13
N GLU A 3 -1.67 -18.71 -12.95
CA GLU A 3 -2.18 -18.13 -12.42
C GLU A 3 -2.94 -17.53 -12.08
N SER A 4 -2.85 -17.79 -12.45
CA SER A 4 -3.94 -16.84 -12.37
C SER A 4 -4.26 -16.44 -10.94
N SER A 5 -3.49 -15.57 -10.43
CA SER A 5 -3.71 -15.01 -9.12
C SER A 5 -4.94 -14.09 -9.14
N PRO A 6 -5.84 -14.19 -8.15
CA PRO A 6 -6.97 -13.25 -8.08
C PRO A 6 -6.54 -11.84 -7.69
N ALA A 7 -5.34 -11.69 -7.14
CA ALA A 7 -4.87 -10.37 -6.75
C ALA A 7 -4.54 -9.53 -7.98
N PRO A 8 -4.89 -8.24 -7.97
CA PRO A 8 -4.54 -7.38 -9.10
C PRO A 8 -3.04 -7.20 -9.20
N SER A 9 -2.56 -7.09 -10.44
CA SER A 9 -1.15 -6.86 -10.69
C SER A 9 -0.78 -5.44 -10.30
N ILE A 10 0.38 -5.30 -9.69
CA ILE A 10 0.89 -3.99 -9.34
C ILE A 10 1.67 -3.45 -10.54
N PRO A 11 1.31 -2.25 -11.05
CA PRO A 11 2.08 -1.66 -12.14
C PRO A 11 3.55 -1.49 -11.78
N VAL A 12 4.41 -1.58 -12.77
CA VAL A 12 5.85 -1.55 -12.55
C VAL A 12 6.27 -0.26 -11.83
N ASP A 13 5.75 0.88 -12.30
CA ASP A 13 6.12 2.16 -11.71
C ASP A 13 5.72 2.25 -10.23
N PHE A 14 4.52 1.79 -9.91
CA PHE A 14 4.07 1.81 -8.53
C PHE A 14 4.87 0.81 -7.69
N ARG A 15 5.12 -0.37 -8.26
CA ARG A 15 5.91 -1.38 -7.56
C ARG A 15 7.30 -0.86 -7.20
N GLN A 16 7.95 -0.19 -8.15
CA GLN A 16 9.28 0.34 -7.90
C GLN A 16 9.25 1.40 -6.81
N ALA A 17 8.23 2.27 -6.84
CA ALA A 17 8.10 3.29 -5.80
C ALA A 17 7.92 2.64 -4.43
N LEU A 18 7.11 1.59 -4.36
CA LEU A 18 6.90 0.88 -3.10
C LEU A 18 8.18 0.22 -2.62
N LYS A 19 8.92 -0.38 -3.53
CA LYS A 19 10.19 -1.03 -3.16
C LYS A 19 11.19 -0.02 -2.64
N GLN A 20 11.30 1.12 -3.30
CA GLN A 20 12.25 2.14 -2.88
C GLN A 20 11.96 2.66 -1.49
N CYS A 21 10.70 2.67 -1.10
CA CYS A 21 10.31 3.16 0.21
C CYS A 21 10.14 2.03 1.24
N GLY A 22 10.42 0.79 0.84
CA GLY A 22 10.27 -0.34 1.73
C GLY A 22 8.83 -0.65 2.08
N LEU A 23 7.89 -0.30 1.20
CA LEU A 23 6.47 -0.45 1.47
C LEU A 23 5.82 -1.59 0.69
N LEU A 24 6.58 -2.27 -0.16
CA LEU A 24 5.96 -3.29 -1.02
C LEU A 24 5.32 -4.39 -0.19
N GLY A 25 6.02 -4.89 0.83
CA GLY A 25 5.46 -5.91 1.70
C GLY A 25 4.23 -5.41 2.43
N PHE A 26 4.30 -4.20 2.96
CA PHE A 26 3.16 -3.62 3.67
C PHE A 26 1.94 -3.52 2.74
N PHE A 27 2.16 -3.06 1.52
CA PHE A 27 1.07 -2.91 0.56
C PHE A 27 0.44 -4.26 0.20
N THR A 28 1.28 -5.27 -0.02
CA THR A 28 0.76 -6.58 -0.41
C THR A 28 -0.03 -7.24 0.71
N GLU A 29 0.19 -6.82 1.95
CA GLU A 29 -0.56 -7.36 3.07
C GLU A 29 -1.80 -6.55 3.41
N CYS A 30 -2.02 -5.45 2.70
CA CYS A 30 -3.24 -4.68 2.88
C CYS A 30 -4.45 -5.48 2.41
N ALA A 31 -5.62 -5.14 2.93
CA ALA A 31 -6.85 -5.78 2.51
C ALA A 31 -7.06 -5.61 1.01
N TYR A 32 -7.69 -6.59 0.40
CA TYR A 32 -7.94 -6.58 -1.04
C TYR A 32 -8.64 -5.29 -1.48
N VAL A 33 -9.62 -4.85 -0.72
CA VAL A 33 -10.37 -3.64 -1.04
C VAL A 33 -9.44 -2.43 -1.11
N HIS A 34 -8.52 -2.34 -0.17
CA HIS A 34 -7.58 -1.21 -0.15
C HIS A 34 -6.62 -1.28 -1.32
N ARG A 35 -6.11 -2.47 -1.61
CA ARG A 35 -5.18 -2.62 -2.74
C ARG A 35 -5.84 -2.25 -4.06
N THR A 36 -7.04 -2.76 -4.29
CA THR A 36 -7.74 -2.47 -5.54
C THR A 36 -8.10 -1.01 -5.63
N GLY A 37 -8.47 -0.40 -4.52
CA GLY A 37 -8.77 1.02 -4.50
C GLY A 37 -7.59 1.87 -4.92
N TYR A 38 -6.41 1.59 -4.34
CA TYR A 38 -5.20 2.30 -4.73
C TYR A 38 -4.86 2.09 -6.19
N LEU A 39 -4.92 0.83 -6.64
CA LEU A 39 -4.56 0.52 -8.02
C LEU A 39 -5.49 1.19 -9.00
N HIS A 40 -6.78 1.18 -8.71
CA HIS A 40 -7.74 1.86 -9.56
C HIS A 40 -7.46 3.36 -9.61
N TRP A 41 -7.22 3.95 -8.46
CA TRP A 41 -6.97 5.40 -8.37
C TRP A 41 -5.72 5.79 -9.15
N ILE A 42 -4.69 4.96 -9.10
CA ILE A 42 -3.43 5.24 -9.77
C ILE A 42 -3.52 5.02 -11.28
N THR A 43 -4.28 4.02 -11.71
CA THR A 43 -4.33 3.66 -13.12
C THR A 43 -5.41 4.39 -13.89
N THR A 44 -6.32 5.09 -13.20
CA THR A 44 -7.40 5.81 -13.87
C THR A 44 -6.94 7.02 -14.66
N PRO A 45 -5.95 7.83 -14.19
CA PRO A 45 -5.59 9.04 -14.92
C PRO A 45 -5.04 8.73 -16.31
N VAL A 46 -5.40 9.57 -17.25
CA VAL A 46 -4.89 9.47 -18.62
C VAL A 46 -3.49 10.06 -18.70
N ARG A 47 -3.24 11.14 -17.98
CA ARG A 47 -1.96 11.84 -18.04
C ARG A 47 -0.92 11.17 -17.15
N LYS A 48 0.29 11.05 -17.66
CA LYS A 48 1.38 10.45 -16.92
C LYS A 48 1.73 11.26 -15.68
N GLU A 49 1.64 12.58 -15.78
CA GLU A 49 1.96 13.45 -14.64
C GLU A 49 1.00 13.23 -13.51
N THR A 50 -0.30 13.12 -13.82
CA THR A 50 -1.30 12.86 -12.80
C THR A 50 -1.08 11.51 -12.16
N ARG A 51 -0.77 10.51 -12.99
CA ARG A 51 -0.50 9.17 -12.48
C ARG A 51 0.70 9.17 -11.54
N ARG A 52 1.77 9.84 -11.96
CA ARG A 52 2.97 9.92 -11.12
C ARG A 52 2.67 10.61 -9.79
N HIS A 53 1.89 11.68 -9.86
CA HIS A 53 1.51 12.41 -8.65
C HIS A 53 0.71 11.51 -7.71
N ARG A 54 -0.22 10.73 -8.26
CA ARG A 54 -1.03 9.84 -7.45
C ARG A 54 -0.20 8.72 -6.86
N ILE A 55 0.81 8.24 -7.59
CA ILE A 55 1.72 7.24 -7.04
C ILE A 55 2.45 7.81 -5.85
N GLN A 56 2.94 9.03 -5.94
CA GLN A 56 3.60 9.69 -4.83
C GLN A 56 2.67 9.84 -3.64
N GLN A 57 1.44 10.26 -3.89
CA GLN A 57 0.46 10.41 -2.82
C GLN A 57 0.14 9.08 -2.17
N ALA A 58 0.02 8.03 -2.97
CA ALA A 58 -0.24 6.71 -2.44
C ALA A 58 0.89 6.24 -1.53
N VAL A 59 2.12 6.45 -1.97
CA VAL A 59 3.29 6.06 -1.17
C VAL A 59 3.31 6.83 0.14
N ILE A 60 3.02 8.13 0.09
CA ILE A 60 3.00 8.95 1.30
C ILE A 60 1.93 8.45 2.27
N ARG A 61 0.74 8.14 1.75
CA ARG A 61 -0.33 7.65 2.59
C ARG A 61 0.00 6.30 3.19
N LEU A 62 0.59 5.41 2.40
CA LEU A 62 0.96 4.10 2.89
C LEU A 62 2.05 4.20 3.95
N ALA A 63 3.01 5.09 3.74
CA ALA A 63 4.05 5.30 4.74
C ALA A 63 3.47 5.82 6.05
N ALA A 64 2.50 6.74 5.97
CA ALA A 64 1.85 7.25 7.15
C ALA A 64 1.05 6.16 7.87
N GLN A 65 0.34 5.33 7.10
CA GLN A 65 -0.41 4.23 7.69
C GLN A 65 0.51 3.24 8.38
N ARG A 66 1.64 2.93 7.73
CA ARG A 66 2.59 2.01 8.31
C ARG A 66 3.16 2.56 9.61
N ALA A 67 3.47 3.85 9.63
CA ALA A 67 3.97 4.49 10.83
C ALA A 67 2.94 4.44 11.94
N GLU A 68 1.67 4.69 11.62
CA GLU A 68 0.60 4.63 12.61
C GLU A 68 0.46 3.23 13.19
N VAL A 69 0.53 2.22 12.32
CA VAL A 69 0.43 0.84 12.78
C VAL A 69 1.59 0.50 13.71
N LEU A 70 2.79 0.89 13.33
CA LEU A 70 3.96 0.62 14.15
C LEU A 70 3.90 1.34 15.48
N LEU A 71 3.46 2.60 15.47
CA LEU A 71 3.31 3.36 16.70
C LEU A 71 2.23 2.76 17.59
N ALA A 72 1.13 2.35 16.99
CA ALA A 72 0.05 1.75 17.76
C ALA A 72 0.50 0.47 18.44
N VAL A 73 1.29 -0.34 17.73
CA VAL A 73 1.80 -1.58 18.29
C VAL A 73 2.81 -1.28 19.40
N ALA A 74 3.71 -0.33 19.15
CA ALA A 74 4.74 0.00 20.13
C ALA A 74 4.15 0.66 21.38
N ASP A 75 3.07 1.42 21.20
CA ASP A 75 2.46 2.17 22.28
C ASP A 75 1.40 1.36 23.01
N ARG A 76 1.01 0.22 22.46
CA ARG A 76 -0.04 -0.61 23.05
C ARG A 76 0.44 -1.24 24.35
N PRO A 77 -0.40 -1.21 25.40
CA PRO A 77 -0.05 -1.90 26.65
C PRO A 77 0.12 -3.39 26.40
N PRO A 78 1.09 -3.97 27.02
CA PRO A 78 1.26 -5.40 26.83
C PRO A 78 0.08 -6.19 27.33
N VAL A 79 -0.75 -6.11 27.60
CA VAL A 79 -1.78 -6.80 27.74
C VAL A 79 -2.87 -6.98 28.18
N ARG A 80 -2.80 -6.80 27.95
CA ARG A 80 -3.56 -6.87 28.06
C ARG A 80 -4.34 -7.51 28.32
N ARG A 81 -4.44 -7.65 28.52
CA ARG A 81 -4.93 -8.16 28.64
C ARG A 81 -5.45 -8.59 29.17
N SER A 82 -5.65 -8.63 29.35
CA SER A 82 -6.04 -8.90 29.76
C SER A 82 -6.55 -9.20 30.24
N ALA A 83 -6.75 -9.39 30.33
CA ALA A 83 -7.33 -9.71 30.75
C ALA A 83 -7.77 -9.60 31.31
#